data_4b79952589c38a814e103fbf84f74ee3
#
_entry.id   4b79952589c38a814e103fbf84f74ee3
#
_cell.length_a   1.000
_cell.length_b   1.000
_cell.length_c   1.000
_cell.angle_alpha   90.00
_cell.angle_beta   90.00
_cell.angle_gamma   90.00
#
_symmetry.space_group_name_H-M   'P 1'
#
loop_
_entity.id
_entity.type
_entity.pdbx_description
1 polymer ?
#
loop_
_entity_poly.entity_id
_entity_poly.type
_entity_poly.pdbx_seq_one_letter_code
_entity_poly.pdbx_strand_id
1 'polypeptide(L)'
;IEQTHKFSAEKINQLTSRFPFPSPDEFKTKFFDPKYKLIFLSLLTTTHSGLYINKEDGSYVLFGFADCDITDENNWEKILAPLPVEAREPNIIMLREFKENYTFAGNPPCETVIKNLDYIRKNLSPETKLVLILGSEIPTDKVQAGYENMAERHKIMNTAVRKWCAENNIHTIELTDFIKSDEDYTTCINHFSREVYANLAGEVQ
;
A
#
# COMPACT_ATOMS: atom_id res chain seq x y z
N ILE A 1 -9.86 -3.26 -2.19
CA ILE A 1 -10.28 -4.34 -3.10
C ILE A 1 -11.80 -4.47 -3.13
N GLU A 2 -12.48 -4.67 -2.00
CA GLU A 2 -13.96 -4.78 -1.99
C GLU A 2 -14.64 -3.57 -2.62
N GLN A 3 -14.18 -2.38 -2.29
CA GLN A 3 -14.73 -1.13 -2.81
C GLN A 3 -14.48 -0.99 -4.32
N THR A 4 -13.28 -1.29 -4.80
CA THR A 4 -12.93 -1.18 -6.22
C THR A 4 -13.72 -2.16 -7.09
N HIS A 5 -14.09 -3.33 -6.57
CA HIS A 5 -14.96 -4.27 -7.27
C HIS A 5 -16.39 -3.73 -7.50
N LYS A 6 -16.81 -2.77 -6.69
CA LYS A 6 -18.14 -2.16 -6.77
C LYS A 6 -18.16 -0.88 -7.61
N PHE A 7 -17.01 -0.39 -8.07
CA PHE A 7 -16.95 0.82 -8.87
C PHE A 7 -17.59 0.59 -10.24
N SER A 8 -18.48 1.50 -10.61
CA SER A 8 -18.98 1.58 -11.98
C SER A 8 -17.85 1.98 -12.94
N ALA A 9 -18.02 1.66 -14.23
CA ALA A 9 -17.07 2.12 -15.26
C ALA A 9 -16.94 3.65 -15.27
N GLU A 10 -18.02 4.37 -14.99
CA GLU A 10 -18.04 5.82 -14.88
C GLU A 10 -17.18 6.32 -13.71
N LYS A 11 -17.29 5.69 -12.52
CA LYS A 11 -16.45 6.02 -11.36
C LYS A 11 -14.97 5.73 -11.64
N ILE A 12 -14.66 4.60 -12.30
CA ILE A 12 -13.28 4.28 -12.70
C ILE A 12 -12.75 5.34 -13.67
N ASN A 13 -13.51 5.72 -14.69
CA ASN A 13 -13.11 6.77 -15.62
C ASN A 13 -12.92 8.10 -14.93
N GLN A 14 -13.78 8.47 -13.99
CA GLN A 14 -13.65 9.69 -13.19
C GLN A 14 -12.34 9.70 -12.39
N LEU A 15 -12.04 8.60 -11.71
CA LEU A 15 -10.80 8.48 -10.92
C LEU A 15 -9.56 8.52 -11.81
N THR A 16 -9.56 7.84 -12.94
CA THR A 16 -8.40 7.76 -13.85
C THR A 16 -8.21 9.02 -14.71
N SER A 17 -9.25 9.84 -14.92
CA SER A 17 -9.14 11.09 -15.67
C SER A 17 -8.66 12.27 -14.83
N ARG A 18 -8.89 12.24 -13.52
CA ARG A 18 -8.56 13.34 -12.61
C ARG A 18 -7.19 13.22 -11.96
N PHE A 19 -6.66 12.02 -11.85
CA PHE A 19 -5.40 11.78 -11.18
C PHE A 19 -4.44 11.02 -12.11
N PRO A 20 -3.12 11.25 -12.00
CA PRO A 20 -2.11 10.44 -12.70
C PRO A 20 -2.04 9.03 -12.10
N PHE A 21 -3.21 8.49 -11.79
CA PHE A 21 -3.39 7.16 -11.26
C PHE A 21 -3.36 6.13 -12.37
N PRO A 22 -3.27 4.90 -11.92
CA PRO A 22 -3.18 3.73 -12.76
C PRO A 22 -4.25 3.74 -13.86
N SER A 23 -3.94 3.03 -14.91
CA SER A 23 -4.88 2.85 -16.01
C SER A 23 -6.18 2.20 -15.50
N PRO A 24 -7.33 2.35 -16.19
CA PRO A 24 -8.57 1.65 -15.83
C PRO A 24 -8.38 0.14 -15.65
N ASP A 25 -7.33 -0.44 -16.25
CA ASP A 25 -7.04 -1.87 -16.15
C ASP A 25 -6.52 -2.30 -14.77
N GLU A 26 -5.97 -1.39 -13.98
CA GLU A 26 -5.55 -1.68 -12.61
C GLU A 26 -6.73 -1.90 -11.66
N PHE A 27 -7.91 -1.40 -12.02
CA PHE A 27 -9.15 -1.70 -11.30
C PHE A 27 -9.77 -3.05 -11.71
N LYS A 28 -9.26 -3.68 -12.78
CA LYS A 28 -9.69 -4.99 -13.27
C LYS A 28 -8.78 -6.08 -12.70
N THR A 29 -8.80 -6.25 -11.40
CA THR A 29 -7.96 -7.28 -10.80
C THR A 29 -8.34 -8.69 -11.29
N LYS A 30 -7.34 -9.46 -11.70
CA LYS A 30 -7.48 -10.90 -11.98
C LYS A 30 -7.26 -11.76 -10.74
N PHE A 31 -7.16 -11.14 -9.59
CA PHE A 31 -6.82 -11.78 -8.31
C PHE A 31 -7.74 -12.97 -7.96
N PHE A 32 -9.01 -12.89 -8.36
CA PHE A 32 -10.02 -13.92 -8.09
C PHE A 32 -10.22 -14.94 -9.22
N ASP A 33 -9.37 -14.92 -10.26
CA ASP A 33 -9.44 -15.90 -11.34
C ASP A 33 -9.07 -17.30 -10.78
N PRO A 34 -9.99 -18.30 -10.88
CA PRO A 34 -9.79 -19.63 -10.28
C PRO A 34 -8.66 -20.44 -10.91
N LYS A 35 -8.07 -19.96 -12.01
CA LYS A 35 -6.87 -20.59 -12.59
C LYS A 35 -5.63 -20.45 -11.71
N TYR A 36 -5.59 -19.42 -10.85
CA TYR A 36 -4.46 -19.24 -9.93
C TYR A 36 -4.59 -20.18 -8.74
N LYS A 37 -3.60 -21.04 -8.56
CA LYS A 37 -3.55 -22.00 -7.44
C LYS A 37 -2.77 -21.46 -6.24
N LEU A 38 -1.95 -20.45 -6.46
CA LEU A 38 -1.14 -19.80 -5.43
C LEU A 38 -1.08 -18.31 -5.71
N ILE A 39 -1.30 -17.51 -4.67
CA ILE A 39 -1.22 -16.05 -4.72
C ILE A 39 -0.32 -15.58 -3.59
N PHE A 40 0.67 -14.78 -3.94
CA PHE A 40 1.45 -14.00 -3.00
C PHE A 40 0.91 -12.58 -2.94
N LEU A 41 0.51 -12.14 -1.77
CA LEU A 41 0.04 -10.78 -1.53
C LEU A 41 1.00 -10.07 -0.58
N SER A 42 1.71 -9.09 -1.10
CA SER A 42 2.57 -8.22 -0.29
C SER A 42 1.74 -7.12 0.37
N LEU A 43 1.93 -6.92 1.67
CA LEU A 43 1.35 -5.83 2.43
C LEU A 43 2.32 -4.67 2.68
N LEU A 44 3.51 -4.69 2.07
CA LEU A 44 4.53 -3.66 2.26
C LEU A 44 4.00 -2.24 2.03
N THR A 45 3.31 -2.04 0.92
CA THR A 45 2.84 -0.70 0.54
C THR A 45 1.57 -0.25 1.27
N THR A 46 0.91 -1.15 2.01
CA THR A 46 -0.34 -0.82 2.71
C THR A 46 -0.16 0.25 3.78
N THR A 47 1.03 0.31 4.39
CA THR A 47 1.37 1.27 5.45
C THR A 47 2.08 2.53 4.94
N HIS A 48 2.35 2.61 3.63
CA HIS A 48 3.16 3.69 3.02
C HIS A 48 2.36 4.93 2.68
N SER A 49 1.09 4.74 2.36
CA SER A 49 0.24 5.82 1.88
C SER A 49 -0.72 6.28 2.97
N GLY A 50 -1.03 7.57 2.93
CA GLY A 50 -2.13 8.11 3.71
C GLY A 50 -3.48 7.61 3.21
N LEU A 51 -4.43 7.48 4.11
CA LEU A 51 -5.83 7.20 3.79
C LEU A 51 -6.55 8.52 3.57
N TYR A 52 -7.24 8.65 2.45
CA TYR A 52 -8.04 9.83 2.13
C TYR A 52 -9.47 9.42 1.83
N ILE A 53 -10.42 10.19 2.36
CA ILE A 53 -11.86 9.95 2.22
C ILE A 53 -12.42 11.00 1.27
N ASN A 54 -13.11 10.55 0.24
CA ASN A 54 -13.82 11.43 -0.68
C ASN A 54 -14.99 12.11 0.04
N LYS A 55 -15.06 13.44 -0.06
CA LYS A 55 -16.06 14.25 0.65
C LYS A 55 -17.48 14.08 0.12
N GLU A 56 -17.62 13.66 -1.14
CA GLU A 56 -18.92 13.51 -1.79
C GLU A 56 -19.58 12.17 -1.46
N ASP A 57 -18.83 11.06 -1.59
CA ASP A 57 -19.43 9.71 -1.52
C ASP A 57 -18.86 8.83 -0.40
N GLY A 58 -17.91 9.35 0.40
CA GLY A 58 -17.27 8.60 1.47
C GLY A 58 -16.35 7.48 1.02
N SER A 59 -16.11 7.34 -0.29
CA SER A 59 -15.15 6.39 -0.81
C SER A 59 -13.73 6.77 -0.38
N TYR A 60 -12.85 5.81 -0.25
CA TYR A 60 -11.47 6.08 0.18
C TYR A 60 -10.43 5.63 -0.83
N VAL A 61 -9.31 6.32 -0.82
CA VAL A 61 -8.11 5.98 -1.60
C VAL A 61 -6.90 6.00 -0.69
N LEU A 62 -5.90 5.17 -1.00
CA LEU A 62 -4.57 5.25 -0.43
C LEU A 62 -3.72 6.06 -1.38
N PHE A 63 -3.15 7.16 -0.89
CA PHE A 63 -2.36 8.06 -1.72
C PHE A 63 -1.30 8.83 -0.91
N GLY A 64 -0.32 9.41 -1.61
CA GLY A 64 0.72 10.23 -1.01
C GLY A 64 1.56 9.48 0.01
N PHE A 65 1.84 10.15 1.12
CA PHE A 65 2.74 9.67 2.16
C PHE A 65 1.96 9.42 3.45
N ALA A 66 2.32 8.38 4.17
CA ALA A 66 1.64 8.01 5.39
C ALA A 66 1.81 9.03 6.52
N ASP A 67 2.97 9.70 6.59
CA ASP A 67 3.31 10.69 7.63
C ASP A 67 3.12 12.14 7.16
N CYS A 68 2.50 12.36 6.00
CA CYS A 68 2.40 13.68 5.43
C CYS A 68 1.03 13.88 4.74
N ASP A 69 0.17 14.68 5.36
CA ASP A 69 -1.11 15.07 4.76
C ASP A 69 -0.88 15.95 3.54
N ILE A 70 -1.20 15.44 2.36
CA ILE A 70 -1.07 16.19 1.10
C ILE A 70 -2.23 17.18 0.87
N THR A 71 -3.27 17.16 1.69
CA THR A 71 -4.34 18.17 1.67
C THR A 71 -4.01 19.41 2.50
N ASP A 72 -2.94 19.34 3.32
CA ASP A 72 -2.40 20.49 4.03
C ASP A 72 -1.32 21.17 3.17
N GLU A 73 -1.58 22.44 2.78
CA GLU A 73 -0.68 23.23 1.96
C GLU A 73 0.69 23.50 2.60
N ASN A 74 0.77 23.47 3.94
CA ASN A 74 2.03 23.63 4.66
C ASN A 74 3.03 22.49 4.36
N ASN A 75 2.53 21.36 3.90
CA ASN A 75 3.36 20.20 3.53
C ASN A 75 3.85 20.26 2.08
N TRP A 76 3.27 21.12 1.22
CA TRP A 76 3.52 21.08 -0.22
C TRP A 76 4.96 21.42 -0.59
N GLU A 77 5.60 22.36 0.10
CA GLU A 77 7.01 22.66 -0.14
C GLU A 77 7.88 21.42 0.05
N LYS A 78 7.69 20.69 1.16
CA LYS A 78 8.41 19.43 1.45
C LYS A 78 8.15 18.35 0.40
N ILE A 79 6.91 18.24 -0.05
CA ILE A 79 6.47 17.21 -1.02
C ILE A 79 7.05 17.51 -2.41
N LEU A 80 7.07 18.78 -2.80
CA LEU A 80 7.46 19.20 -4.14
C LEU A 80 8.98 19.45 -4.27
N ALA A 81 9.69 19.61 -3.16
CA ALA A 81 11.12 19.90 -3.18
C ALA A 81 11.96 18.90 -3.99
N PRO A 82 11.70 17.58 -3.92
CA PRO A 82 12.44 16.58 -4.70
C PRO A 82 12.14 16.60 -6.21
N LEU A 83 11.04 17.26 -6.63
CA LEU A 83 10.61 17.28 -8.03
C LEU A 83 11.38 18.32 -8.85
N PRO A 84 11.62 18.04 -10.14
CA PRO A 84 12.08 19.05 -11.08
C PRO A 84 11.16 20.28 -11.09
N VAL A 85 11.73 21.46 -11.33
CA VAL A 85 10.99 22.73 -11.25
C VAL A 85 9.77 22.74 -12.19
N GLU A 86 9.94 22.20 -13.39
CA GLU A 86 8.88 22.09 -14.42
C GLU A 86 7.73 21.17 -14.02
N ALA A 87 7.97 20.23 -13.10
CA ALA A 87 6.93 19.33 -12.61
C ALA A 87 6.14 19.90 -11.42
N ARG A 88 6.61 20.99 -10.78
CA ARG A 88 6.00 21.48 -9.55
C ARG A 88 4.63 22.09 -9.78
N GLU A 89 4.48 22.95 -10.78
CA GLU A 89 3.19 23.61 -11.04
C GLU A 89 2.06 22.62 -11.40
N PRO A 90 2.24 21.64 -12.30
CA PRO A 90 1.23 20.62 -12.54
C PRO A 90 0.84 19.85 -11.28
N ASN A 91 1.82 19.55 -10.40
CA ASN A 91 1.53 18.85 -9.15
C ASN A 91 0.79 19.74 -8.14
N ILE A 92 1.07 21.04 -8.07
CA ILE A 92 0.31 21.98 -7.24
C ILE A 92 -1.17 22.01 -7.67
N ILE A 93 -1.43 22.06 -8.96
CA ILE A 93 -2.80 22.03 -9.49
C ILE A 93 -3.52 20.75 -9.05
N MET A 94 -2.86 19.60 -9.19
CA MET A 94 -3.39 18.31 -8.76
C MET A 94 -3.64 18.27 -7.25
N LEU A 95 -2.70 18.78 -6.43
CA LEU A 95 -2.85 18.82 -4.97
C LEU A 95 -4.03 19.69 -4.52
N ARG A 96 -4.27 20.84 -5.19
CA ARG A 96 -5.43 21.70 -4.94
C ARG A 96 -6.73 20.95 -5.23
N GLU A 97 -6.84 20.35 -6.42
CA GLU A 97 -8.02 19.55 -6.78
C GLU A 97 -8.23 18.38 -5.83
N PHE A 98 -7.16 17.72 -5.41
CA PHE A 98 -7.23 16.64 -4.44
C PHE A 98 -7.75 17.13 -3.08
N LYS A 99 -7.22 18.25 -2.57
CA LYS A 99 -7.67 18.89 -1.31
C LYS A 99 -9.15 19.27 -1.34
N GLU A 100 -9.67 19.73 -2.48
CA GLU A 100 -11.08 20.06 -2.63
C GLU A 100 -11.99 18.84 -2.46
N ASN A 101 -11.55 17.67 -2.95
CA ASN A 101 -12.37 16.47 -3.05
C ASN A 101 -12.14 15.46 -1.91
N TYR A 102 -11.01 15.53 -1.21
CA TYR A 102 -10.62 14.53 -0.22
C TYR A 102 -10.25 15.15 1.13
N THR A 103 -10.40 14.34 2.17
CA THR A 103 -9.95 14.65 3.53
C THR A 103 -9.00 13.57 4.00
N PHE A 104 -7.88 13.97 4.58
CA PHE A 104 -6.92 13.06 5.18
C PHE A 104 -7.51 12.37 6.42
N ALA A 105 -7.38 11.08 6.50
CA ALA A 105 -7.86 10.24 7.60
C ALA A 105 -6.74 9.48 8.31
N GLY A 106 -5.48 9.89 8.08
CA GLY A 106 -4.32 9.24 8.70
C GLY A 106 -3.90 7.97 7.98
N ASN A 107 -3.41 7.01 8.73
CA ASN A 107 -3.02 5.71 8.20
C ASN A 107 -4.22 4.78 8.11
N PRO A 108 -4.21 3.82 7.17
CA PRO A 108 -5.27 2.81 7.11
C PRO A 108 -5.32 2.02 8.43
N PRO A 109 -6.48 2.01 9.13
CA PRO A 109 -6.65 1.23 10.34
C PRO A 109 -6.43 -0.27 10.08
N CYS A 110 -5.84 -0.99 11.04
CA CYS A 110 -5.65 -2.44 10.92
C CYS A 110 -6.96 -3.17 10.62
N GLU A 111 -8.07 -2.73 11.23
CA GLU A 111 -9.40 -3.30 11.00
C GLU A 111 -9.85 -3.19 9.54
N THR A 112 -9.48 -2.12 8.85
CA THR A 112 -9.78 -1.95 7.42
C THR A 112 -8.99 -2.95 6.58
N VAL A 113 -7.73 -3.18 6.92
CA VAL A 113 -6.89 -4.18 6.24
C VAL A 113 -7.43 -5.58 6.48
N ILE A 114 -7.78 -5.91 7.72
CA ILE A 114 -8.36 -7.23 8.07
C ILE A 114 -9.69 -7.46 7.32
N LYS A 115 -10.59 -6.48 7.27
CA LYS A 115 -11.82 -6.58 6.46
C LYS A 115 -11.54 -6.84 4.98
N ASN A 116 -10.50 -6.22 4.42
CA ASN A 116 -10.10 -6.49 3.04
C ASN A 116 -9.53 -7.91 2.86
N LEU A 117 -8.78 -8.41 3.82
CA LEU A 117 -8.28 -9.80 3.82
C LEU A 117 -9.42 -10.81 3.93
N ASP A 118 -10.42 -10.55 4.77
CA ASP A 118 -11.64 -11.38 4.86
C ASP A 118 -12.38 -11.41 3.53
N TYR A 119 -12.52 -10.24 2.88
CA TYR A 119 -13.14 -10.16 1.57
C TYR A 119 -12.35 -10.94 0.52
N ILE A 120 -11.02 -10.80 0.49
CA ILE A 120 -10.15 -11.55 -0.41
C ILE A 120 -10.36 -13.05 -0.19
N ARG A 121 -10.20 -13.52 1.03
CA ARG A 121 -10.33 -14.94 1.36
C ARG A 121 -11.69 -15.52 0.97
N LYS A 122 -12.77 -14.79 1.24
CA LYS A 122 -14.14 -15.20 0.90
C LYS A 122 -14.37 -15.36 -0.60
N ASN A 123 -13.67 -14.58 -1.42
CA ASN A 123 -13.87 -14.54 -2.87
C ASN A 123 -12.81 -15.33 -3.66
N LEU A 124 -11.77 -15.84 -3.00
CA LEU A 124 -10.82 -16.75 -3.62
C LEU A 124 -11.45 -18.13 -3.84
N SER A 125 -11.02 -18.80 -4.91
CA SER A 125 -11.32 -20.21 -5.10
C SER A 125 -10.85 -21.03 -3.89
N PRO A 126 -11.62 -22.01 -3.39
CA PRO A 126 -11.19 -22.89 -2.30
C PRO A 126 -9.86 -23.61 -2.55
N GLU A 127 -9.49 -23.79 -3.81
CA GLU A 127 -8.23 -24.42 -4.22
C GLU A 127 -7.05 -23.46 -4.29
N THR A 128 -7.30 -22.12 -4.19
CA THR A 128 -6.25 -21.11 -4.25
C THR A 128 -5.64 -20.93 -2.88
N LYS A 129 -4.34 -21.18 -2.77
CA LYS A 129 -3.56 -20.85 -1.57
C LYS A 129 -3.18 -19.38 -1.58
N LEU A 130 -3.37 -18.72 -0.46
CA LEU A 130 -2.93 -17.36 -0.21
C LEU A 130 -1.71 -17.37 0.70
N VAL A 131 -0.68 -16.62 0.34
CA VAL A 131 0.51 -16.37 1.16
C VAL A 131 0.66 -14.86 1.33
N LEU A 132 0.81 -14.38 2.55
CA LEU A 132 1.02 -12.97 2.82
C LEU A 132 2.50 -12.69 3.07
N ILE A 133 3.02 -11.65 2.40
CA ILE A 133 4.38 -11.15 2.64
C ILE A 133 4.26 -9.91 3.52
N LEU A 134 4.80 -10.00 4.73
CA LEU A 134 4.74 -8.95 5.74
C LEU A 134 5.97 -8.05 5.64
N GLY A 135 5.78 -6.74 5.91
CA GLY A 135 6.85 -5.75 5.85
C GLY A 135 7.92 -5.96 6.92
N SER A 136 9.14 -5.50 6.65
CA SER A 136 10.21 -5.54 7.64
C SER A 136 9.90 -4.62 8.83
N GLU A 137 10.18 -5.12 10.04
CA GLU A 137 10.07 -4.38 11.30
C GLU A 137 11.43 -3.85 11.78
N ILE A 138 12.48 -4.09 11.01
CA ILE A 138 13.83 -3.63 11.34
C ILE A 138 13.99 -2.19 10.82
N PRO A 139 14.28 -1.22 11.71
CA PRO A 139 14.52 0.15 11.29
C PRO A 139 15.72 0.25 10.34
N THR A 140 15.74 1.30 9.52
CA THR A 140 16.86 1.64 8.66
C THR A 140 17.15 3.13 8.75
N ASP A 141 18.42 3.51 8.60
CA ASP A 141 18.83 4.90 8.50
C ASP A 141 18.53 5.50 7.10
N LYS A 142 18.15 4.65 6.14
CA LYS A 142 17.74 5.06 4.78
C LYS A 142 16.28 5.51 4.77
N VAL A 143 16.03 6.66 5.40
CA VAL A 143 14.68 7.21 5.56
C VAL A 143 14.37 8.20 4.45
N GLN A 144 13.23 8.04 3.80
CA GLN A 144 12.67 9.03 2.89
C GLN A 144 11.68 9.94 3.64
N ALA A 145 11.65 11.21 3.26
CA ALA A 145 10.70 12.17 3.83
C ALA A 145 9.24 11.70 3.68
N GLY A 146 8.48 11.70 4.77
CA GLY A 146 7.11 11.19 4.81
C GLY A 146 6.98 9.70 5.12
N TYR A 147 8.12 9.01 5.40
CA TYR A 147 8.18 7.58 5.72
C TYR A 147 9.00 7.30 7.00
N GLU A 148 9.04 8.27 7.92
CA GLU A 148 9.93 8.25 9.08
C GLU A 148 9.63 7.11 10.07
N ASN A 149 8.36 6.67 10.16
CA ASN A 149 7.92 5.68 11.17
C ASN A 149 7.53 4.32 10.57
N MET A 150 8.11 3.96 9.44
CA MET A 150 7.63 2.79 8.67
C MET A 150 7.83 1.46 9.39
N ALA A 151 8.98 1.24 10.06
CA ALA A 151 9.22 0.00 10.79
C ALA A 151 8.18 -0.24 11.90
N GLU A 152 7.85 0.81 12.67
CA GLU A 152 6.83 0.70 13.71
C GLU A 152 5.43 0.47 13.13
N ARG A 153 5.11 1.09 12.01
CA ARG A 153 3.85 0.84 11.29
C ARG A 153 3.75 -0.58 10.77
N HIS A 154 4.83 -1.10 10.18
CA HIS A 154 4.88 -2.50 9.78
C HIS A 154 4.62 -3.40 10.99
N LYS A 155 5.27 -3.15 12.12
CA LYS A 155 5.09 -3.93 13.34
C LYS A 155 3.64 -3.95 13.84
N ILE A 156 3.00 -2.78 13.87
CA ILE A 156 1.57 -2.67 14.27
C ILE A 156 0.68 -3.46 13.31
N MET A 157 0.85 -3.26 12.00
CA MET A 157 0.07 -3.93 10.98
C MET A 157 0.32 -5.44 10.96
N ASN A 158 1.60 -5.84 10.97
CA ASN A 158 1.99 -7.24 10.97
C ASN A 158 1.42 -7.99 12.18
N THR A 159 1.39 -7.34 13.36
CA THR A 159 0.80 -7.95 14.57
C THR A 159 -0.66 -8.32 14.36
N ALA A 160 -1.45 -7.41 13.79
CA ALA A 160 -2.86 -7.67 13.48
C ALA A 160 -3.01 -8.76 12.40
N VAL A 161 -2.18 -8.68 11.36
CA VAL A 161 -2.23 -9.63 10.23
C VAL A 161 -1.79 -11.03 10.64
N ARG A 162 -0.72 -11.17 11.44
CA ARG A 162 -0.29 -12.49 11.98
C ARG A 162 -1.40 -13.18 12.76
N LYS A 163 -2.09 -12.41 13.62
CA LYS A 163 -3.24 -12.93 14.37
C LYS A 163 -4.31 -13.47 13.41
N TRP A 164 -4.70 -12.66 12.44
CA TRP A 164 -5.69 -13.06 11.43
C TRP A 164 -5.23 -14.28 10.62
N CYS A 165 -3.96 -14.33 10.21
CA CYS A 165 -3.39 -15.47 9.47
C CYS A 165 -3.45 -16.77 10.28
N ALA A 166 -3.10 -16.71 11.57
CA ALA A 166 -3.18 -17.87 12.46
C ALA A 166 -4.62 -18.39 12.61
N GLU A 167 -5.60 -17.48 12.78
CA GLU A 167 -7.03 -17.83 12.89
C GLU A 167 -7.59 -18.41 11.58
N ASN A 168 -6.98 -18.09 10.44
CA ASN A 168 -7.44 -18.47 9.11
C ASN A 168 -6.56 -19.52 8.42
N ASN A 169 -5.53 -20.02 9.09
CA ASN A 169 -4.55 -20.98 8.55
C ASN A 169 -3.90 -20.50 7.24
N ILE A 170 -3.50 -19.21 7.22
CA ILE A 170 -2.81 -18.57 6.10
C ILE A 170 -1.32 -18.51 6.42
N HIS A 171 -0.49 -18.89 5.45
CA HIS A 171 0.97 -18.81 5.57
C HIS A 171 1.45 -17.36 5.42
N THR A 172 2.45 -16.98 6.23
CA THR A 172 3.13 -15.68 6.15
C THR A 172 4.60 -15.86 5.82
N ILE A 173 5.14 -14.92 5.05
CA ILE A 173 6.57 -14.74 4.84
C ILE A 173 6.94 -13.41 5.51
N GLU A 174 7.86 -13.50 6.47
CA GLU A 174 8.30 -12.36 7.26
C GLU A 174 9.56 -11.75 6.63
N LEU A 175 9.46 -10.57 6.01
CA LEU A 175 10.66 -9.92 5.46
C LEU A 175 11.71 -9.60 6.52
N THR A 176 11.30 -9.42 7.77
CA THR A 176 12.20 -9.25 8.91
C THR A 176 13.23 -10.39 9.01
N ASP A 177 12.87 -11.63 8.65
CA ASP A 177 13.75 -12.79 8.78
C ASP A 177 14.90 -12.78 7.77
N PHE A 178 14.77 -12.00 6.69
CA PHE A 178 15.75 -11.88 5.62
C PHE A 178 16.69 -10.68 5.80
N ILE A 179 16.41 -9.78 6.75
CA ILE A 179 17.17 -8.55 6.99
C ILE A 179 18.16 -8.81 8.13
N LYS A 180 19.44 -8.64 7.85
CA LYS A 180 20.52 -8.83 8.82
C LYS A 180 21.18 -7.51 9.25
N SER A 181 21.15 -6.51 8.35
CA SER A 181 21.79 -5.22 8.57
C SER A 181 21.12 -4.12 7.73
N ASP A 182 21.49 -2.87 7.96
CA ASP A 182 21.03 -1.73 7.16
C ASP A 182 21.49 -1.81 5.69
N GLU A 183 22.55 -2.55 5.40
CA GLU A 183 23.05 -2.77 4.03
C GLU A 183 22.10 -3.61 3.18
N ASP A 184 21.22 -4.38 3.82
CA ASP A 184 20.18 -5.15 3.15
C ASP A 184 19.09 -4.27 2.54
N TYR A 185 18.99 -3.03 2.97
CA TYR A 185 18.15 -2.01 2.32
C TYR A 185 18.96 -1.23 1.27
N THR A 186 18.34 -0.90 0.15
CA THR A 186 19.00 -0.09 -0.90
C THR A 186 18.72 1.40 -0.76
N THR A 187 17.45 1.80 -0.70
CA THR A 187 17.03 3.21 -0.67
C THR A 187 16.07 3.55 0.46
N CYS A 188 15.33 2.57 0.95
CA CYS A 188 14.39 2.70 2.07
C CYS A 188 13.96 1.32 2.54
N ILE A 189 13.16 1.27 3.61
CA ILE A 189 12.67 0.03 4.25
C ILE A 189 11.92 -0.94 3.32
N ASN A 190 11.55 -0.52 2.13
CA ASN A 190 10.80 -1.33 1.15
C ASN A 190 11.62 -1.75 -0.05
N HIS A 191 12.86 -1.29 -0.15
CA HIS A 191 13.75 -1.60 -1.24
C HIS A 191 14.95 -2.37 -0.71
N PHE A 192 15.06 -3.63 -1.11
CA PHE A 192 16.04 -4.56 -0.57
C PHE A 192 17.19 -4.80 -1.55
N SER A 193 18.28 -5.34 -1.01
CA SER A 193 19.41 -5.82 -1.79
C SER A 193 19.02 -7.04 -2.66
N ARG A 194 19.82 -7.32 -3.67
CA ARG A 194 19.62 -8.51 -4.52
C ARG A 194 19.69 -9.80 -3.72
N GLU A 195 20.51 -9.83 -2.66
CA GLU A 195 20.65 -11.00 -1.80
C GLU A 195 19.35 -11.28 -1.05
N VAL A 196 18.72 -10.26 -0.48
CA VAL A 196 17.41 -10.40 0.20
C VAL A 196 16.37 -10.93 -0.79
N TYR A 197 16.29 -10.38 -2.01
CA TYR A 197 15.35 -10.88 -3.00
C TYR A 197 15.64 -12.32 -3.43
N ALA A 198 16.92 -12.71 -3.53
CA ALA A 198 17.30 -14.09 -3.86
C ALA A 198 16.90 -15.07 -2.76
N ASN A 199 17.12 -14.70 -1.50
CA ASN A 199 16.74 -15.51 -0.34
C ASN A 199 15.21 -15.64 -0.24
N LEU A 200 14.49 -14.55 -0.43
CA LEU A 200 13.02 -14.56 -0.48
C LEU A 200 12.50 -15.46 -1.61
N ALA A 201 13.12 -15.43 -2.80
CA ALA A 201 12.73 -16.29 -3.91
C ALA A 201 12.97 -17.78 -3.60
N GLY A 202 13.95 -18.10 -2.75
CA GLY A 202 14.20 -19.47 -2.27
C GLY A 202 13.09 -20.03 -1.41
N GLU A 203 12.44 -19.20 -0.60
CA GLU A 203 11.29 -19.59 0.24
C GLU A 203 10.00 -19.86 -0.57
N VAL A 204 9.95 -19.37 -1.80
CA VAL A 204 8.78 -19.46 -2.68
C VAL A 204 8.83 -20.70 -3.58
N GLN A 205 9.97 -21.40 -3.64
CA GLN A 205 10.13 -22.65 -4.40
C GLN A 205 9.71 -23.87 -3.61
#